data_47ffb8b0eb8e4a8b184cad0a5b652e33
#
_entry.id   47ffb8b0eb8e4a8b184cad0a5b652e33
#
_cell.length_a   1.000
_cell.length_b   1.000
_cell.length_c   1.000
_cell.angle_alpha   90.00
_cell.angle_beta   90.00
_cell.angle_gamma   90.00
#
_symmetry.space_group_name_H-M   'P 1'
#
loop_
_entity.id
_entity.type
_entity.pdbx_description
1 polymer ?
#
loop_
_entity_poly.entity_id
_entity_poly.type
_entity_poly.pdbx_seq_one_letter_code
_entity_poly.pdbx_strand_id
1 'polypeptide(L)'
;LKRQVVEEDERDNRRRMLLNFGHTLGHAYEAAYQYRSYTHGEAVAAGMCKMADLQQKHGLLAKEESLSLRSLIARYGLPTRIPCSMEAYEAAIGLDKKGRGQEISLVLLRRLGEAYLQEMPRRQLFDWLREEE
;
A
#
# COMPACT_ATOMS: atom_id res chain seq x y z
N LEU A 1 3.72 -23.89 26.24
CA LEU A 1 2.83 -22.77 26.58
C LEU A 1 3.37 -21.43 26.10
N LYS A 2 4.62 -21.09 26.44
CA LYS A 2 5.24 -19.85 25.96
C LYS A 2 5.44 -19.85 24.45
N ARG A 3 5.73 -21.00 23.88
CA ARG A 3 5.95 -21.17 22.45
C ARG A 3 4.67 -20.95 21.66
N GLN A 4 3.55 -21.43 22.20
CA GLN A 4 2.24 -21.27 21.57
C GLN A 4 1.81 -19.79 21.51
N VAL A 5 2.05 -19.05 22.60
CA VAL A 5 1.71 -17.64 22.68
C VAL A 5 2.54 -16.81 21.68
N VAL A 6 3.84 -17.13 21.57
CA VAL A 6 4.73 -16.44 20.63
C VAL A 6 4.29 -16.69 19.19
N GLU A 7 3.92 -17.93 18.86
CA GLU A 7 3.46 -18.27 17.51
C GLU A 7 2.14 -17.56 17.15
N GLU A 8 1.22 -17.46 18.11
CA GLU A 8 -0.03 -16.75 17.91
C GLU A 8 0.20 -15.25 17.71
N ASP A 9 1.10 -14.66 18.51
CA ASP A 9 1.44 -13.24 18.37
C ASP A 9 2.09 -12.95 17.02
N GLU A 10 2.95 -13.84 16.53
CA GLU A 10 3.56 -13.69 15.22
C GLU A 10 2.52 -13.75 14.09
N ARG A 11 1.56 -14.67 14.19
CA ARG A 11 0.47 -14.77 13.22
C ARG A 11 -0.39 -13.52 13.22
N ASP A 12 -0.71 -13.00 14.39
CA ASP A 12 -1.50 -11.78 14.52
C ASP A 12 -0.78 -10.59 13.93
N ASN A 13 0.53 -10.48 14.15
CA ASN A 13 1.33 -9.42 13.57
C ASN A 13 1.37 -9.52 12.04
N ARG A 14 1.50 -10.71 11.51
CA ARG A 14 1.48 -10.93 10.06
C ARG A 14 0.12 -10.56 9.46
N ARG A 15 -0.96 -10.94 10.13
CA ARG A 15 -2.31 -10.58 9.69
C ARG A 15 -2.52 -9.07 9.69
N ARG A 16 -2.05 -8.39 10.75
CA ARG A 16 -2.15 -6.94 10.84
C ARG A 16 -1.40 -6.27 9.71
N MET A 17 -0.19 -6.76 9.40
CA MET A 17 0.57 -6.21 8.27
C MET A 17 -0.17 -6.40 6.95
N LEU A 18 -0.73 -7.58 6.72
CA LEU A 18 -1.49 -7.85 5.51
C LEU A 18 -2.71 -6.95 5.40
N LEU A 19 -3.42 -6.75 6.52
CA LEU A 19 -4.58 -5.88 6.56
C LEU A 19 -4.21 -4.42 6.31
N ASN A 20 -2.99 -4.03 6.66
CA ASN A 20 -2.51 -2.66 6.47
C ASN A 20 -1.87 -2.43 5.11
N PHE A 21 -1.64 -3.50 4.35
CA PHE A 21 -1.08 -3.36 3.01
C PHE A 21 -2.05 -2.56 2.13
N GLY A 22 -1.53 -1.56 1.45
CA GLY A 22 -2.34 -0.70 0.58
C GLY A 22 -3.08 0.43 1.29
N HIS A 23 -3.03 0.49 2.64
CA HIS A 23 -3.75 1.52 3.39
C HIS A 23 -3.19 2.92 3.15
N THR A 24 -1.88 3.08 2.99
CA THR A 24 -1.29 4.39 2.76
C THR A 24 -1.84 5.02 1.49
N LEU A 25 -1.83 4.30 0.39
CA LEU A 25 -2.37 4.80 -0.87
C LEU A 25 -3.89 4.78 -0.87
N GLY A 26 -4.50 3.77 -0.23
CA GLY A 26 -5.95 3.72 -0.09
C GLY A 26 -6.50 4.94 0.64
N HIS A 27 -5.83 5.36 1.69
CA HIS A 27 -6.20 6.56 2.43
C HIS A 27 -6.10 7.81 1.55
N ALA A 28 -5.06 7.87 0.72
CA ALA A 28 -4.91 8.96 -0.24
C ALA A 28 -6.08 9.01 -1.23
N TYR A 29 -6.51 7.85 -1.72
CA TYR A 29 -7.66 7.79 -2.62
C TYR A 29 -8.95 8.22 -1.95
N GLU A 30 -9.18 7.77 -0.71
CA GLU A 30 -10.34 8.20 0.05
C GLU A 30 -10.37 9.72 0.21
N ALA A 31 -9.25 10.30 0.60
CA ALA A 31 -9.14 11.74 0.81
C ALA A 31 -9.31 12.51 -0.51
N ALA A 32 -8.74 12.02 -1.60
CA ALA A 32 -8.83 12.67 -2.91
C ALA A 32 -10.28 12.79 -3.39
N TYR A 33 -11.11 11.81 -3.06
CA TYR A 33 -12.51 11.77 -3.46
C TYR A 33 -13.45 12.14 -2.31
N GLN A 34 -12.92 12.75 -1.24
CA GLN A 34 -13.68 13.28 -0.12
C GLN A 34 -14.55 12.23 0.57
N TYR A 35 -14.09 10.97 0.57
CA TYR A 35 -14.77 9.83 1.22
C TYR A 35 -16.18 9.57 0.66
N ARG A 36 -16.46 9.98 -0.56
CA ARG A 36 -17.80 9.87 -1.16
C ARG A 36 -17.91 8.90 -2.33
N SER A 37 -16.90 8.87 -3.20
CA SER A 37 -16.98 8.12 -4.45
C SER A 37 -16.63 6.65 -4.30
N TYR A 38 -15.80 6.31 -3.32
CA TYR A 38 -15.32 4.96 -3.11
C TYR A 38 -15.47 4.56 -1.65
N THR A 39 -15.81 3.30 -1.43
CA THR A 39 -15.79 2.75 -0.08
C THR A 39 -14.34 2.58 0.39
N HIS A 40 -14.17 2.41 1.70
CA HIS A 40 -12.85 2.14 2.27
C HIS A 40 -12.21 0.91 1.62
N GLY A 41 -12.99 -0.19 1.49
CA GLY A 41 -12.49 -1.42 0.87
C GLY A 41 -12.08 -1.24 -0.58
N GLU A 42 -12.84 -0.46 -1.34
CA GLU A 42 -12.50 -0.16 -2.72
C GLU A 42 -11.20 0.63 -2.82
N ALA A 43 -11.04 1.65 -1.97
CA ALA A 43 -9.85 2.47 -1.95
C ALA A 43 -8.61 1.66 -1.56
N VAL A 44 -8.74 0.81 -0.55
CA VAL A 44 -7.63 -0.06 -0.11
C VAL A 44 -7.27 -1.05 -1.20
N ALA A 45 -8.25 -1.64 -1.88
CA ALA A 45 -8.00 -2.58 -2.97
C ALA A 45 -7.18 -1.93 -4.10
N ALA A 46 -7.55 -0.72 -4.50
CA ALA A 46 -6.79 0.02 -5.50
C ALA A 46 -5.39 0.38 -4.98
N GLY A 47 -5.29 0.72 -3.70
CA GLY A 47 -3.99 1.00 -3.06
C GLY A 47 -3.07 -0.22 -3.06
N MET A 48 -3.62 -1.40 -2.83
CA MET A 48 -2.86 -2.65 -2.90
C MET A 48 -2.29 -2.88 -4.30
N CYS A 49 -3.12 -2.70 -5.33
CA CYS A 49 -2.69 -2.87 -6.71
C CYS A 49 -1.61 -1.86 -7.09
N LYS A 50 -1.79 -0.61 -6.70
CA LYS A 50 -0.82 0.45 -6.99
C LYS A 50 0.52 0.17 -6.31
N MET A 51 0.50 -0.19 -5.04
CA MET A 51 1.73 -0.49 -4.31
C MET A 51 2.44 -1.70 -4.90
N ALA A 52 1.69 -2.75 -5.27
CA ALA A 52 2.27 -3.93 -5.89
C ALA A 52 2.93 -3.59 -7.24
N ASP A 53 2.29 -2.72 -8.03
CA ASP A 53 2.86 -2.27 -9.30
C ASP A 53 4.17 -1.49 -9.09
N LEU A 54 4.20 -0.61 -8.09
CA LEU A 54 5.40 0.15 -7.76
C LEU A 54 6.53 -0.78 -7.32
N GLN A 55 6.22 -1.76 -6.48
CA GLN A 55 7.20 -2.75 -6.05
C GLN A 55 7.75 -3.57 -7.21
N GLN A 56 6.88 -4.01 -8.09
CA GLN A 56 7.28 -4.80 -9.26
C GLN A 56 8.20 -3.98 -10.17
N LYS A 57 7.88 -2.72 -10.37
CA LYS A 57 8.67 -1.82 -11.19
C LYS A 57 10.08 -1.62 -10.64
N HIS A 58 10.23 -1.64 -9.32
CA HIS A 58 11.51 -1.45 -8.65
C HIS A 58 12.18 -2.76 -8.24
N GLY A 59 11.70 -3.89 -8.77
CA GLY A 59 12.32 -5.18 -8.51
C GLY A 59 12.11 -5.76 -7.14
N LEU A 60 11.11 -5.24 -6.39
CA LEU A 60 10.82 -5.67 -5.04
C LEU A 60 9.69 -6.70 -4.94
N LEU A 61 9.06 -7.00 -6.06
CA LEU A 61 7.98 -7.98 -6.13
C LEU A 61 7.99 -8.62 -7.52
N ALA A 62 7.83 -9.93 -7.57
CA ALA A 62 7.78 -10.64 -8.85
C ALA A 62 6.54 -10.22 -9.64
N LYS A 63 6.68 -10.12 -10.95
CA LYS A 63 5.60 -9.72 -11.84
C LYS A 63 4.37 -10.62 -11.68
N GLU A 64 4.57 -11.92 -11.54
CA GLU A 64 3.50 -12.90 -11.38
C GLU A 64 2.68 -12.64 -10.12
N GLU A 65 3.34 -12.20 -9.05
CA GLU A 65 2.66 -11.89 -7.80
C GLU A 65 1.80 -10.64 -7.94
N SER A 66 2.31 -9.62 -8.61
CA SER A 66 1.56 -8.40 -8.87
C SER A 66 0.33 -8.68 -9.74
N LEU A 67 0.50 -9.47 -10.78
CA LEU A 67 -0.61 -9.85 -11.68
C LEU A 67 -1.64 -10.70 -10.96
N SER A 68 -1.21 -11.61 -10.10
CA SER A 68 -2.12 -12.45 -9.32
C SER A 68 -2.97 -11.63 -8.37
N LEU A 69 -2.37 -10.65 -7.70
CA LEU A 69 -3.09 -9.75 -6.81
C LEU A 69 -4.13 -8.95 -7.59
N ARG A 70 -3.73 -8.38 -8.71
CA ARG A 70 -4.64 -7.59 -9.55
C ARG A 70 -5.82 -8.43 -10.05
N SER A 71 -5.55 -9.65 -10.49
CA SER A 71 -6.59 -10.56 -10.95
C SER A 71 -7.56 -10.91 -9.83
N LEU A 72 -7.04 -11.15 -8.64
CA LEU A 72 -7.86 -11.48 -7.48
C LEU A 72 -8.80 -10.33 -7.13
N ILE A 73 -8.27 -9.12 -7.09
CA ILE A 73 -9.07 -7.93 -6.77
C ILE A 73 -10.14 -7.69 -7.83
N ALA A 74 -9.79 -7.81 -9.10
CA ALA A 74 -10.75 -7.68 -10.20
C ALA A 74 -11.85 -8.73 -10.12
N ARG A 75 -11.51 -9.94 -9.71
CA ARG A 75 -12.47 -11.05 -9.60
C ARG A 75 -13.56 -10.74 -8.56
N TYR A 76 -13.22 -10.01 -7.50
CA TYR A 76 -14.19 -9.61 -6.49
C TYR A 76 -14.95 -8.33 -6.87
N GLY A 77 -14.74 -7.82 -8.08
CA GLY A 77 -15.43 -6.61 -8.52
C GLY A 77 -14.92 -5.33 -7.90
N LEU A 78 -13.74 -5.36 -7.30
CA LEU A 78 -13.13 -4.21 -6.68
C LEU A 78 -12.25 -3.45 -7.69
N PRO A 79 -12.11 -2.12 -7.53
CA PRO A 79 -11.28 -1.37 -8.45
C PRO A 79 -9.81 -1.73 -8.30
N THR A 80 -9.13 -1.88 -9.44
CA THR A 80 -7.69 -2.14 -9.47
C THR A 80 -6.91 -0.85 -9.69
N ARG A 81 -7.60 0.24 -9.97
CA ARG A 81 -6.98 1.54 -10.18
C ARG A 81 -7.97 2.64 -9.83
N ILE A 82 -7.49 3.65 -9.12
CA ILE A 82 -8.24 4.88 -8.87
C ILE A 82 -7.35 6.04 -9.31
N PRO A 83 -7.80 6.89 -10.23
CA PRO A 83 -7.01 8.05 -10.65
C PRO A 83 -6.77 8.99 -9.47
N CYS A 84 -5.53 9.45 -9.32
CA CYS A 84 -5.17 10.34 -8.22
C CYS A 84 -3.99 11.21 -8.67
N SER A 85 -4.13 12.52 -8.48
CA SER A 85 -3.07 13.46 -8.84
C SER A 85 -1.93 13.42 -7.84
N MET A 86 -0.75 13.87 -8.25
CA MET A 86 0.38 14.01 -7.32
C MET A 86 0.05 14.94 -6.17
N GLU A 87 -0.70 16.01 -6.45
CA GLU A 87 -1.12 16.94 -5.40
C GLU A 87 -1.96 16.25 -4.34
N ALA A 88 -2.87 15.37 -4.75
CA ALA A 88 -3.70 14.62 -3.82
C ALA A 88 -2.88 13.62 -3.00
N TYR A 89 -1.91 12.94 -3.62
CA TYR A 89 -1.00 12.07 -2.87
C TYR A 89 -0.20 12.86 -1.84
N GLU A 90 0.37 13.99 -2.25
CA GLU A 90 1.16 14.83 -1.36
C GLU A 90 0.32 15.36 -0.19
N ALA A 91 -0.91 15.77 -0.46
CA ALA A 91 -1.80 16.27 0.58
C ALA A 91 -2.15 15.19 1.61
N ALA A 92 -2.40 13.97 1.16
CA ALA A 92 -2.81 12.87 2.04
C ALA A 92 -1.64 12.25 2.80
N ILE A 93 -0.52 12.05 2.12
CA ILE A 93 0.66 11.41 2.72
C ILE A 93 1.46 12.41 3.55
N GLY A 94 1.41 13.67 3.16
CA GLY A 94 2.07 14.75 3.86
C GLY A 94 3.49 15.00 3.39
N LEU A 95 3.86 16.27 3.37
CA LEU A 95 5.23 16.71 3.13
C LEU A 95 5.74 17.37 4.41
N ASP A 96 6.83 16.88 4.94
CA ASP A 96 7.45 17.51 6.09
C ASP A 96 8.40 18.62 5.60
N LYS A 97 7.96 19.85 5.73
CA LYS A 97 8.72 21.02 5.30
C LYS A 97 9.94 21.28 6.16
N LYS A 98 9.98 20.70 7.36
CA LYS A 98 11.07 20.95 8.32
C LYS A 98 12.15 19.86 8.32
N GLY A 99 12.02 18.87 7.46
CA GLY A 99 12.98 17.79 7.39
C GLY A 99 12.83 16.73 8.47
N ARG A 100 11.83 16.86 9.33
CA ARG A 100 11.50 15.83 10.33
C ARG A 100 10.37 14.99 9.81
N GLY A 101 10.40 13.69 10.13
CA GLY A 101 9.38 12.78 9.65
C GLY A 101 9.44 12.57 8.14
N GLN A 102 10.62 12.73 7.58
CA GLN A 102 10.84 12.50 6.15
C GLN A 102 10.61 11.05 5.76
N GLU A 103 10.75 10.16 6.71
CA GLU A 103 10.56 8.75 6.46
C GLU A 103 9.13 8.34 6.71
N ILE A 104 8.67 7.38 5.94
CA ILE A 104 7.37 6.78 6.08
C ILE A 104 7.55 5.27 6.18
N SER A 105 6.77 4.65 7.05
CA SER A 105 6.76 3.19 7.15
C SER A 105 5.66 2.66 6.25
N LEU A 106 6.05 1.80 5.30
CA LEU A 106 5.12 1.18 4.38
C LEU A 106 5.05 -0.31 4.63
N VAL A 107 3.87 -0.87 4.45
CA VAL A 107 3.72 -2.31 4.39
C VAL A 107 3.86 -2.72 2.94
N LEU A 108 4.86 -3.55 2.65
CA LEU A 108 5.13 -4.04 1.31
C LEU A 108 4.93 -5.55 1.27
N LEU A 109 4.80 -6.11 0.10
CA LEU A 109 4.70 -7.55 -0.07
C LEU A 109 6.04 -8.14 -0.49
N ARG A 110 6.43 -9.22 0.15
CA ARG A 110 7.51 -10.07 -0.32
C ARG A 110 6.99 -11.02 -1.40
N ARG A 111 5.76 -11.48 -1.18
CA ARG A 111 4.94 -12.28 -2.09
C ARG A 111 3.51 -12.23 -1.57
N LEU A 112 2.56 -12.76 -2.32
CA LEU A 112 1.17 -12.83 -1.83
C LEU A 112 1.13 -13.60 -0.52
N GLY A 113 0.47 -13.01 0.47
CA GLY A 113 0.34 -13.58 1.80
C GLY A 113 1.51 -13.33 2.74
N GLU A 114 2.57 -12.67 2.28
CA GLU A 114 3.71 -12.35 3.13
C GLU A 114 4.08 -10.88 3.00
N ALA A 115 3.89 -10.13 4.06
CA ALA A 115 4.14 -8.70 4.11
C ALA A 115 5.31 -8.38 5.04
N TYR A 116 5.92 -7.23 4.84
CA TYR A 116 6.98 -6.72 5.71
C TYR A 116 6.91 -5.21 5.80
N LEU A 117 7.48 -4.66 6.86
CA LEU A 117 7.57 -3.22 7.02
C LEU A 117 8.83 -2.70 6.35
N GLN A 118 8.70 -1.62 5.62
CA GLN A 118 9.82 -0.96 4.98
C GLN A 118 9.75 0.54 5.26
N GLU A 119 10.78 1.05 5.90
CA GLU A 119 10.91 2.50 6.04
C GLU A 119 11.60 3.05 4.79
N MET A 120 11.09 4.16 4.31
CA MET A 120 11.72 4.85 3.19
C MET A 120 11.46 6.34 3.30
N PRO A 121 12.31 7.18 2.71
CA PRO A 121 12.02 8.60 2.64
C PRO A 121 10.73 8.85 1.88
N ARG A 122 9.90 9.78 2.37
CA ARG A 122 8.66 10.15 1.66
C ARG A 122 8.94 10.57 0.23
N ARG A 123 10.06 11.26 0.03
CA ARG A 123 10.49 11.68 -1.30
C ARG A 123 10.62 10.50 -2.25
N GLN A 124 11.15 9.38 -1.77
CA GLN A 124 11.29 8.18 -2.60
C GLN A 124 9.93 7.65 -3.02
N LEU A 125 8.95 7.61 -2.12
CA LEU A 125 7.60 7.19 -2.46
C LEU A 125 6.98 8.12 -3.50
N PHE A 126 7.14 9.43 -3.33
CA PHE A 126 6.64 10.38 -4.31
C PHE A 126 7.32 10.22 -5.67
N ASP A 127 8.62 9.95 -5.69
CA ASP A 127 9.32 9.70 -6.94
C ASP A 127 8.78 8.44 -7.62
N TRP A 128 8.51 7.39 -6.87
CA TRP A 128 7.88 6.19 -7.43
C TRP A 128 6.52 6.50 -8.04
N LEU A 129 5.72 7.31 -7.37
CA LEU A 129 4.39 7.68 -7.86
C LEU A 129 4.46 8.54 -9.11
N ARG A 130 5.46 9.44 -9.22
CA ARG A 130 5.66 10.27 -10.39
C ARG A 130 6.07 9.47 -11.62
N GLU A 131 6.87 8.44 -11.44
CA GLU A 131 7.33 7.60 -12.54
C GLU A 131 6.19 6.91 -13.29
N GLU A 132 5.03 6.78 -12.66
CA GLU A 132 3.85 6.17 -13.23
C GLU A 132 3.06 7.10 -14.14
N GLU A 133 3.30 8.37 -14.04
CA GLU A 133 2.68 9.36 -14.90
C GLU A 133 3.43 9.44 -16.25
#